data_29b9961ef89d2dc2e8f2dd4e72cf5954
#
_entry.id   29b9961ef89d2dc2e8f2dd4e72cf5954
#
_cell.length_a   1.000
_cell.length_b   1.000
_cell.length_c   1.000
_cell.angle_alpha   90.00
_cell.angle_beta   90.00
_cell.angle_gamma   90.00
#
_symmetry.space_group_name_H-M   'P 1'
#
loop_
_entity.id
_entity.type
_entity.pdbx_description
1 polymer ?
#
loop_
_entity_poly.entity_id
_entity_poly.type
_entity_poly.pdbx_seq_one_letter_code
_entity_poly.pdbx_strand_id
1 'polypeptide(L)'
;MKILAAMLALLIALAAISTGIGASHLSPAALWSDNHALADLARQVVVDIRLPRTVLAILTGASLGLAGAVLQGLLRNPLADPGIMGISSTAALGAVIAFYFGFNLVVAGGILGSLAAVLLLVGLAGRQAGTLTLLLAGMALSSLAIALTSLALNLAPSPMATYEILFWLLGSVADRSWNHVYTALPLMLAGWVVLGSTGKGLDALALGEEVAHSLGVNLARLRWSAVAGTALAVGAAVSVTGSIGFIGLVVPHLMRPLVGHRSARLLPACALTGAILLLAADIVIRLLSLRVELKLGVATALLGAPFLLMKVLRMRERE
;
A
#
# COMPACT_ATOMS: atom_id res chain seq x y z
N MET A 1 -8.71 7.98 -21.95
CA MET A 1 -8.08 6.72 -22.41
C MET A 1 -6.58 6.88 -22.70
N LYS A 2 -6.14 7.90 -23.46
CA LYS A 2 -4.71 8.07 -23.81
C LYS A 2 -3.76 8.12 -22.58
N ILE A 3 -4.13 8.84 -21.52
CA ILE A 3 -3.30 8.95 -20.28
C ILE A 3 -3.14 7.59 -19.61
N LEU A 4 -4.20 6.81 -19.42
CA LEU A 4 -4.13 5.49 -18.79
C LEU A 4 -3.30 4.50 -19.63
N ALA A 5 -3.41 4.56 -20.97
CA ALA A 5 -2.59 3.76 -21.86
C ALA A 5 -1.10 4.12 -21.75
N ALA A 6 -0.77 5.43 -21.71
CA ALA A 6 0.60 5.89 -21.50
C ALA A 6 1.17 5.45 -20.16
N MET A 7 0.37 5.52 -19.09
CA MET A 7 0.77 5.06 -17.75
C MET A 7 1.02 3.55 -17.71
N LEU A 8 0.16 2.77 -18.40
CA LEU A 8 0.35 1.33 -18.51
C LEU A 8 1.63 0.98 -19.28
N ALA A 9 1.89 1.68 -20.39
CA ALA A 9 3.13 1.50 -21.15
C ALA A 9 4.37 1.85 -20.30
N LEU A 10 4.31 2.95 -19.52
CA LEU A 10 5.37 3.33 -18.60
C LEU A 10 5.59 2.26 -17.51
N LEU A 11 4.51 1.71 -16.92
CA LEU A 11 4.59 0.66 -15.92
C LEU A 11 5.25 -0.60 -16.48
N ILE A 12 4.89 -1.02 -17.70
CA ILE A 12 5.50 -2.17 -18.39
C ILE A 12 7.00 -1.91 -18.64
N ALA A 13 7.35 -0.71 -19.11
CA ALA A 13 8.76 -0.33 -19.31
C ALA A 13 9.56 -0.37 -18.00
N LEU A 14 9.02 0.19 -16.90
CA LEU A 14 9.65 0.14 -15.59
C LEU A 14 9.76 -1.29 -15.06
N ALA A 15 8.77 -2.14 -15.28
CA ALA A 15 8.82 -3.55 -14.89
C ALA A 15 9.93 -4.28 -15.65
N ALA A 16 10.08 -4.05 -16.94
CA ALA A 16 11.18 -4.61 -17.74
C ALA A 16 12.56 -4.11 -17.23
N ILE A 17 12.69 -2.82 -16.96
CA ILE A 17 13.92 -2.23 -16.38
C ILE A 17 14.21 -2.85 -15.01
N SER A 18 13.20 -3.00 -14.16
CA SER A 18 13.33 -3.57 -12.81
C SER A 18 13.89 -4.99 -12.83
N THR A 19 13.53 -5.82 -13.81
CA THR A 19 14.08 -7.18 -13.95
C THR A 19 15.53 -7.18 -14.39
N GLY A 20 16.00 -6.12 -15.08
CA GLY A 20 17.39 -5.95 -15.50
C GLY A 20 18.34 -5.45 -14.39
N ILE A 21 17.81 -4.75 -13.37
CA ILE A 21 18.62 -4.08 -12.33
C ILE A 21 18.69 -4.94 -11.07
N GLY A 22 19.89 -5.08 -10.51
CA GLY A 22 20.13 -5.78 -9.25
C GLY A 22 21.62 -5.83 -8.90
N ALA A 23 21.95 -6.25 -7.68
CA ALA A 23 23.34 -6.35 -7.19
C ALA A 23 24.22 -7.30 -8.04
N SER A 24 23.63 -8.33 -8.62
CA SER A 24 24.32 -9.16 -9.63
C SER A 24 24.20 -8.50 -11.00
N HIS A 25 25.33 -8.34 -11.70
CA HIS A 25 25.38 -7.78 -13.07
C HIS A 25 24.84 -8.75 -14.15
N LEU A 26 24.03 -9.73 -13.77
CA LEU A 26 23.40 -10.68 -14.69
C LEU A 26 22.29 -9.98 -15.50
N SER A 27 22.48 -9.98 -16.82
CA SER A 27 21.46 -9.50 -17.76
C SER A 27 20.33 -10.54 -17.91
N PRO A 28 19.06 -10.14 -18.06
CA PRO A 28 17.97 -11.05 -18.44
C PRO A 28 18.23 -11.83 -19.73
N ALA A 29 19.05 -11.29 -20.66
CA ALA A 29 19.44 -11.97 -21.87
C ALA A 29 20.23 -13.27 -21.60
N ALA A 30 20.87 -13.42 -20.44
CA ALA A 30 21.56 -14.64 -20.05
C ALA A 30 20.62 -15.86 -19.88
N LEU A 31 19.30 -15.64 -19.78
CA LEU A 31 18.29 -16.72 -19.78
C LEU A 31 18.32 -17.58 -21.06
N TRP A 32 18.79 -17.00 -22.15
CA TRP A 32 18.90 -17.65 -23.47
C TRP A 32 20.35 -17.96 -23.84
N SER A 33 21.26 -18.04 -22.87
CA SER A 33 22.67 -18.41 -23.09
C SER A 33 22.80 -19.89 -23.39
N ASP A 34 23.69 -20.25 -24.33
CA ASP A 34 24.07 -21.63 -24.61
C ASP A 34 24.82 -22.25 -23.44
N ASN A 35 25.36 -21.46 -22.53
CA ASN A 35 25.97 -21.93 -21.29
C ASN A 35 24.87 -22.24 -20.27
N HIS A 36 24.54 -23.51 -20.07
CA HIS A 36 23.52 -23.99 -19.17
C HIS A 36 23.71 -23.50 -17.73
N ALA A 37 24.91 -23.44 -17.20
CA ALA A 37 25.19 -22.97 -15.85
C ALA A 37 24.85 -21.45 -15.70
N LEU A 38 25.16 -20.65 -16.74
CA LEU A 38 24.82 -19.23 -16.76
C LEU A 38 23.32 -19.01 -16.92
N ALA A 39 22.65 -19.81 -17.74
CA ALA A 39 21.19 -19.73 -17.93
C ALA A 39 20.45 -20.12 -16.65
N ASP A 40 20.88 -21.18 -15.93
CA ASP A 40 20.28 -21.59 -14.65
C ASP A 40 20.46 -20.50 -13.56
N LEU A 41 21.65 -19.92 -13.47
CA LEU A 41 21.91 -18.81 -12.54
C LEU A 41 21.06 -17.58 -12.89
N ALA A 42 20.95 -17.24 -14.18
CA ALA A 42 20.10 -16.14 -14.63
C ALA A 42 18.63 -16.39 -14.30
N ARG A 43 18.15 -17.63 -14.45
CA ARG A 43 16.79 -18.04 -14.09
C ARG A 43 16.54 -17.83 -12.61
N GLN A 44 17.39 -18.30 -11.73
CA GLN A 44 17.26 -18.11 -10.28
C GLN A 44 17.21 -16.61 -9.92
N VAL A 45 18.12 -15.81 -10.48
CA VAL A 45 18.17 -14.36 -10.15
C VAL A 45 16.98 -13.61 -10.74
N VAL A 46 16.63 -13.82 -12.00
CA VAL A 46 15.58 -13.03 -12.66
C VAL A 46 14.20 -13.52 -12.26
N VAL A 47 13.95 -14.83 -12.27
CA VAL A 47 12.61 -15.39 -12.06
C VAL A 47 12.29 -15.54 -10.58
N ASP A 48 13.24 -15.98 -9.73
CA ASP A 48 12.93 -16.30 -8.34
C ASP A 48 13.21 -15.15 -7.36
N ILE A 49 14.02 -14.15 -7.78
CA ILE A 49 14.37 -13.01 -6.92
C ILE A 49 13.78 -11.69 -7.46
N ARG A 50 14.12 -11.32 -8.73
CA ARG A 50 13.76 -10.00 -9.24
C ARG A 50 12.29 -9.87 -9.63
N LEU A 51 11.69 -10.91 -10.24
CA LEU A 51 10.29 -10.89 -10.64
C LEU A 51 9.32 -10.79 -9.45
N PRO A 52 9.43 -11.60 -8.38
CA PRO A 52 8.55 -11.45 -7.22
C PRO A 52 8.65 -10.06 -6.58
N ARG A 53 9.85 -9.51 -6.47
CA ARG A 53 10.12 -8.16 -5.97
C ARG A 53 9.39 -7.11 -6.82
N THR A 54 9.54 -7.18 -8.14
CA THR A 54 8.89 -6.27 -9.10
C THR A 54 7.37 -6.37 -9.02
N VAL A 55 6.83 -7.58 -9.00
CA VAL A 55 5.38 -7.82 -8.90
C VAL A 55 4.83 -7.29 -7.59
N LEU A 56 5.49 -7.53 -6.45
CA LEU A 56 5.05 -7.03 -5.15
C LEU A 56 5.12 -5.50 -5.07
N ALA A 57 6.13 -4.86 -5.67
CA ALA A 57 6.17 -3.40 -5.75
C ALA A 57 4.97 -2.85 -6.52
N ILE A 58 4.63 -3.46 -7.66
CA ILE A 58 3.45 -3.08 -8.47
C ILE A 58 2.16 -3.26 -7.68
N LEU A 59 1.95 -4.44 -7.10
CA LEU A 59 0.72 -4.79 -6.37
C LEU A 59 0.53 -3.90 -5.13
N THR A 60 1.60 -3.71 -4.35
CA THR A 60 1.57 -2.86 -3.14
C THR A 60 1.31 -1.40 -3.51
N GLY A 61 2.03 -0.87 -4.50
CA GLY A 61 1.85 0.51 -4.95
C GLY A 61 0.44 0.76 -5.47
N ALA A 62 -0.11 -0.17 -6.29
CA ALA A 62 -1.48 -0.10 -6.79
C ALA A 62 -2.51 -0.14 -5.65
N SER A 63 -2.33 -1.02 -4.66
CA SER A 63 -3.21 -1.15 -3.50
C SER A 63 -3.24 0.14 -2.67
N LEU A 64 -2.07 0.72 -2.38
CA LEU A 64 -1.96 1.96 -1.62
C LEU A 64 -2.55 3.15 -2.39
N GLY A 65 -2.25 3.29 -3.69
CA GLY A 65 -2.77 4.39 -4.52
C GLY A 65 -4.30 4.34 -4.67
N LEU A 66 -4.85 3.15 -4.90
CA LEU A 66 -6.29 2.93 -5.02
C LEU A 66 -7.01 3.19 -3.70
N ALA A 67 -6.53 2.60 -2.60
CA ALA A 67 -7.12 2.78 -1.27
C ALA A 67 -7.05 4.24 -0.82
N GLY A 68 -5.93 4.93 -1.08
CA GLY A 68 -5.79 6.35 -0.80
C GLY A 68 -6.84 7.19 -1.54
N ALA A 69 -7.07 6.93 -2.83
CA ALA A 69 -8.09 7.63 -3.61
C ALA A 69 -9.50 7.42 -3.06
N VAL A 70 -9.85 6.18 -2.70
CA VAL A 70 -11.15 5.84 -2.12
C VAL A 70 -11.34 6.50 -0.75
N LEU A 71 -10.35 6.42 0.15
CA LEU A 71 -10.44 7.01 1.48
C LEU A 71 -10.49 8.54 1.44
N GLN A 72 -9.72 9.19 0.56
CA GLN A 72 -9.81 10.64 0.37
C GLN A 72 -11.18 11.08 -0.16
N GLY A 73 -11.79 10.29 -1.06
CA GLY A 73 -13.16 10.52 -1.53
C GLY A 73 -14.19 10.31 -0.43
N LEU A 74 -14.08 9.22 0.33
CA LEU A 74 -14.98 8.86 1.41
C LEU A 74 -14.98 9.89 2.56
N LEU A 75 -13.78 10.27 3.02
CA LEU A 75 -13.59 11.20 4.15
C LEU A 75 -13.68 12.66 3.72
N ARG A 76 -13.82 12.90 2.40
CA ARG A 76 -13.80 14.25 1.81
C ARG A 76 -12.61 15.08 2.31
N ASN A 77 -11.51 14.39 2.56
CA ASN A 77 -10.27 14.95 3.09
C ASN A 77 -9.09 14.53 2.20
N PRO A 78 -8.39 15.48 1.57
CA PRO A 78 -7.25 15.18 0.69
C PRO A 78 -6.02 14.62 1.44
N LEU A 79 -6.02 14.66 2.76
CA LEU A 79 -4.95 14.12 3.62
C LEU A 79 -5.27 12.72 4.15
N ALA A 80 -6.39 12.12 3.76
CA ALA A 80 -6.74 10.77 4.19
C ALA A 80 -5.79 9.73 3.57
N ASP A 81 -5.36 8.80 4.43
CA ASP A 81 -4.44 7.71 4.11
C ASP A 81 -4.89 6.43 4.83
N PRO A 82 -4.62 5.23 4.30
CA PRO A 82 -4.95 3.97 4.96
C PRO A 82 -4.43 3.83 6.40
N GLY A 83 -3.31 4.49 6.74
CA GLY A 83 -2.76 4.51 8.09
C GLY A 83 -3.67 5.18 9.11
N ILE A 84 -4.39 6.25 8.72
CA ILE A 84 -5.30 6.97 9.61
C ILE A 84 -6.49 6.10 10.05
N MET A 85 -6.90 5.15 9.20
CA MET A 85 -8.00 4.22 9.53
C MET A 85 -7.58 3.07 10.44
N GLY A 86 -6.31 3.03 10.88
CA GLY A 86 -5.78 1.98 11.76
C GLY A 86 -5.49 0.65 11.07
N ILE A 87 -5.85 0.49 9.79
CA ILE A 87 -5.72 -0.78 9.07
C ILE A 87 -4.25 -1.20 8.92
N SER A 88 -3.39 -0.28 8.48
CA SER A 88 -1.96 -0.56 8.33
C SER A 88 -1.28 -0.82 9.68
N SER A 89 -1.65 -0.05 10.72
CA SER A 89 -1.08 -0.18 12.06
C SER A 89 -1.47 -1.49 12.73
N THR A 90 -2.73 -1.94 12.57
CA THR A 90 -3.18 -3.23 13.12
C THR A 90 -2.64 -4.42 12.31
N ALA A 91 -2.46 -4.29 11.00
CA ALA A 91 -1.76 -5.28 10.19
C ALA A 91 -0.30 -5.43 10.68
N ALA A 92 0.39 -4.31 10.90
CA ALA A 92 1.74 -4.31 11.44
C ALA A 92 1.79 -4.95 12.84
N LEU A 93 0.87 -4.61 13.74
CA LEU A 93 0.76 -5.22 15.07
C LEU A 93 0.53 -6.73 14.98
N GLY A 94 -0.38 -7.18 14.14
CA GLY A 94 -0.66 -8.61 13.93
C GLY A 94 0.57 -9.37 13.42
N ALA A 95 1.33 -8.78 12.50
CA ALA A 95 2.59 -9.34 12.03
C ALA A 95 3.65 -9.39 13.15
N VAL A 96 3.79 -8.34 13.96
CA VAL A 96 4.71 -8.29 15.11
C VAL A 96 4.35 -9.33 16.14
N ILE A 97 3.09 -9.51 16.49
CA ILE A 97 2.64 -10.57 17.38
C ILE A 97 3.03 -11.94 16.81
N ALA A 98 2.83 -12.17 15.54
CA ALA A 98 3.19 -13.42 14.86
C ALA A 98 4.70 -13.69 14.89
N PHE A 99 5.55 -12.67 14.89
CA PHE A 99 7.00 -12.81 15.08
C PHE A 99 7.36 -13.52 16.40
N TYR A 100 6.60 -13.30 17.46
CA TYR A 100 6.81 -13.98 18.75
C TYR A 100 6.50 -15.48 18.70
N PHE A 101 5.60 -15.88 17.79
CA PHE A 101 5.13 -17.27 17.68
C PHE A 101 5.79 -18.05 16.53
N GLY A 102 6.63 -17.40 15.74
CA GLY A 102 7.39 -18.02 14.64
C GLY A 102 7.21 -17.31 13.30
N PHE A 103 8.30 -17.17 12.57
CA PHE A 103 8.40 -16.38 11.33
C PHE A 103 7.42 -16.79 10.23
N ASN A 104 7.03 -18.07 10.18
CA ASN A 104 6.09 -18.56 9.15
C ASN A 104 4.67 -17.99 9.28
N LEU A 105 4.33 -17.35 10.39
CA LEU A 105 3.01 -16.79 10.68
C LEU A 105 2.91 -15.28 10.46
N VAL A 106 4.02 -14.59 10.15
CA VAL A 106 4.05 -13.12 10.02
C VAL A 106 3.04 -12.60 9.01
N VAL A 107 2.98 -13.22 7.83
CA VAL A 107 2.03 -12.84 6.77
C VAL A 107 0.59 -13.08 7.23
N ALA A 108 0.32 -14.23 7.81
CA ALA A 108 -1.01 -14.55 8.35
C ALA A 108 -1.39 -13.59 9.49
N GLY A 109 -0.47 -13.29 10.41
CA GLY A 109 -0.66 -12.31 11.48
C GLY A 109 -1.03 -10.92 10.94
N GLY A 110 -0.33 -10.44 9.92
CA GLY A 110 -0.64 -9.16 9.28
C GLY A 110 -2.02 -9.14 8.61
N ILE A 111 -2.38 -10.19 7.89
CA ILE A 111 -3.71 -10.33 7.29
C ILE A 111 -4.80 -10.36 8.37
N LEU A 112 -4.64 -11.18 9.41
CA LEU A 112 -5.60 -11.26 10.51
C LEU A 112 -5.70 -9.93 11.26
N GLY A 113 -4.58 -9.24 11.48
CA GLY A 113 -4.55 -7.90 12.07
C GLY A 113 -5.36 -6.89 11.26
N SER A 114 -5.22 -6.86 9.93
CA SER A 114 -6.00 -5.97 9.07
C SER A 114 -7.49 -6.29 9.06
N LEU A 115 -7.86 -7.57 9.10
CA LEU A 115 -9.27 -7.99 9.19
C LEU A 115 -9.86 -7.68 10.56
N ALA A 116 -9.07 -7.87 11.63
CA ALA A 116 -9.47 -7.48 12.98
C ALA A 116 -9.74 -5.97 13.07
N ALA A 117 -8.98 -5.13 12.34
CA ALA A 117 -9.25 -3.69 12.27
C ALA A 117 -10.67 -3.39 11.81
N VAL A 118 -11.18 -4.10 10.78
CA VAL A 118 -12.56 -3.91 10.29
C VAL A 118 -13.57 -4.25 11.38
N LEU A 119 -13.38 -5.38 12.06
CA LEU A 119 -14.28 -5.80 13.14
C LEU A 119 -14.26 -4.84 14.32
N LEU A 120 -13.06 -4.37 14.71
CA LEU A 120 -12.90 -3.37 15.78
C LEU A 120 -13.52 -2.03 15.39
N LEU A 121 -13.35 -1.58 14.15
CA LEU A 121 -13.98 -0.34 13.67
C LEU A 121 -15.51 -0.47 13.67
N VAL A 122 -16.07 -1.62 13.28
CA VAL A 122 -17.52 -1.87 13.36
C VAL A 122 -17.99 -1.84 14.82
N GLY A 123 -17.23 -2.44 15.74
CA GLY A 123 -17.55 -2.47 17.17
C GLY A 123 -17.48 -1.09 17.81
N LEU A 124 -16.44 -0.30 17.49
CA LEU A 124 -16.22 1.03 18.08
C LEU A 124 -17.14 2.10 17.49
N ALA A 125 -17.26 2.12 16.17
CA ALA A 125 -18.01 3.16 15.49
C ALA A 125 -19.50 2.82 15.26
N GLY A 126 -19.84 1.52 15.24
CA GLY A 126 -21.17 1.04 14.92
C GLY A 126 -21.43 0.96 13.41
N ARG A 127 -22.42 0.12 13.03
CA ARG A 127 -22.73 -0.13 11.60
C ARG A 127 -23.22 1.10 10.82
N GLN A 128 -23.79 2.08 11.49
CA GLN A 128 -24.35 3.30 10.87
C GLN A 128 -23.49 4.54 11.16
N ALA A 129 -22.24 4.34 11.59
CA ALA A 129 -21.34 5.43 11.95
C ALA A 129 -21.23 6.48 10.85
N GLY A 130 -21.27 7.74 11.24
CA GLY A 130 -20.93 8.87 10.38
C GLY A 130 -19.44 8.88 10.02
N THR A 131 -19.10 9.67 9.02
CA THR A 131 -17.70 9.76 8.53
C THR A 131 -16.73 10.21 9.63
N LEU A 132 -17.14 11.18 10.47
CA LEU A 132 -16.32 11.66 11.59
C LEU A 132 -16.08 10.59 12.66
N THR A 133 -17.14 9.86 13.06
CA THR A 133 -17.03 8.78 14.06
C THR A 133 -16.09 7.68 13.55
N LEU A 134 -16.20 7.32 12.28
CA LEU A 134 -15.33 6.33 11.66
C LEU A 134 -13.87 6.78 11.65
N LEU A 135 -13.60 8.05 11.36
CA LEU A 135 -12.26 8.63 11.38
C LEU A 135 -11.68 8.62 12.79
N LEU A 136 -12.44 9.07 13.79
CA LEU A 136 -11.99 9.07 15.19
C LEU A 136 -11.72 7.65 15.72
N ALA A 137 -12.58 6.70 15.39
CA ALA A 137 -12.39 5.29 15.74
C ALA A 137 -11.12 4.72 15.07
N GLY A 138 -10.87 5.05 13.80
CA GLY A 138 -9.66 4.67 13.08
C GLY A 138 -8.39 5.24 13.71
N MET A 139 -8.40 6.52 14.06
CA MET A 139 -7.26 7.18 14.74
C MET A 139 -7.00 6.56 16.12
N ALA A 140 -8.03 6.30 16.91
CA ALA A 140 -7.90 5.64 18.20
C ALA A 140 -7.33 4.23 18.05
N LEU A 141 -7.83 3.46 17.08
CA LEU A 141 -7.34 2.12 16.78
C LEU A 141 -5.87 2.15 16.30
N SER A 142 -5.51 3.12 15.46
CA SER A 142 -4.12 3.31 15.01
C SER A 142 -3.19 3.59 16.18
N SER A 143 -3.58 4.52 17.06
CA SER A 143 -2.79 4.88 18.25
C SER A 143 -2.62 3.69 19.19
N LEU A 144 -3.68 2.92 19.42
CA LEU A 144 -3.63 1.71 20.24
C LEU A 144 -2.71 0.66 19.61
N ALA A 145 -2.83 0.41 18.31
CA ALA A 145 -1.99 -0.56 17.60
C ALA A 145 -0.50 -0.16 17.66
N ILE A 146 -0.18 1.13 17.50
CA ILE A 146 1.19 1.64 17.63
C ILE A 146 1.73 1.44 19.07
N ALA A 147 0.92 1.76 20.08
CA ALA A 147 1.30 1.57 21.47
C ALA A 147 1.56 0.09 21.80
N LEU A 148 0.69 -0.81 21.34
CA LEU A 148 0.86 -2.25 21.52
C LEU A 148 2.08 -2.79 20.75
N THR A 149 2.37 -2.27 19.55
CA THR A 149 3.58 -2.60 18.80
C THR A 149 4.83 -2.15 19.57
N SER A 150 4.82 -0.95 20.14
CA SER A 150 5.91 -0.44 20.99
C SER A 150 6.10 -1.28 22.26
N LEU A 151 5.00 -1.71 22.87
CA LEU A 151 5.04 -2.64 24.01
C LEU A 151 5.65 -3.98 23.59
N ALA A 152 5.25 -4.55 22.47
CA ALA A 152 5.80 -5.79 21.94
C ALA A 152 7.32 -5.67 21.70
N LEU A 153 7.78 -4.57 21.11
CA LEU A 153 9.22 -4.30 20.93
C LEU A 153 9.97 -4.21 22.27
N ASN A 154 9.36 -3.61 23.28
CA ASN A 154 9.96 -3.47 24.61
C ASN A 154 10.07 -4.82 25.32
N LEU A 155 9.13 -5.73 25.09
CA LEU A 155 9.09 -7.08 25.66
C LEU A 155 9.78 -8.12 24.77
N ALA A 156 10.49 -7.71 23.71
CA ALA A 156 11.15 -8.62 22.79
C ALA A 156 12.16 -9.52 23.50
N PRO A 157 12.20 -10.83 23.17
CA PRO A 157 13.00 -11.82 23.92
C PRO A 157 14.51 -11.63 23.73
N SER A 158 14.93 -10.90 22.71
CA SER A 158 16.33 -10.59 22.45
C SER A 158 16.51 -9.30 21.66
N PRO A 159 17.66 -8.62 21.75
CA PRO A 159 17.97 -7.46 20.91
C PRO A 159 17.89 -7.78 19.41
N MET A 160 18.23 -8.99 19.00
CA MET A 160 18.17 -9.40 17.60
C MET A 160 16.72 -9.45 17.08
N ALA A 161 15.79 -10.00 17.88
CA ALA A 161 14.36 -9.99 17.55
C ALA A 161 13.82 -8.56 17.41
N THR A 162 14.25 -7.64 18.29
CA THR A 162 13.90 -6.23 18.18
C THR A 162 14.40 -5.63 16.85
N TYR A 163 15.64 -5.91 16.47
CA TYR A 163 16.20 -5.44 15.20
C TYR A 163 15.41 -5.96 14.00
N GLU A 164 15.12 -7.25 13.95
CA GLU A 164 14.37 -7.86 12.84
C GLU A 164 12.97 -7.26 12.70
N ILE A 165 12.26 -7.08 13.81
CA ILE A 165 10.94 -6.45 13.82
C ILE A 165 11.03 -5.00 13.35
N LEU A 166 11.98 -4.22 13.85
CA LEU A 166 12.16 -2.82 13.44
C LEU A 166 12.48 -2.71 11.94
N PHE A 167 13.40 -3.53 11.43
CA PHE A 167 13.74 -3.54 10.00
C PHE A 167 12.55 -3.96 9.13
N TRP A 168 11.72 -4.91 9.61
CA TRP A 168 10.51 -5.30 8.92
C TRP A 168 9.48 -4.17 8.89
N LEU A 169 9.30 -3.45 10.01
CA LEU A 169 8.38 -2.31 10.12
C LEU A 169 8.74 -1.15 9.19
N LEU A 170 10.02 -0.97 8.84
CA LEU A 170 10.45 0.07 7.90
C LEU A 170 9.96 -0.14 6.46
N GLY A 171 9.42 -1.30 6.14
CA GLY A 171 8.83 -1.63 4.84
C GLY A 171 9.84 -1.86 3.72
N SER A 172 9.76 -3.03 3.09
CA SER A 172 10.64 -3.41 1.98
C SER A 172 9.98 -4.47 1.10
N VAL A 173 10.28 -4.44 -0.20
CA VAL A 173 9.96 -5.51 -1.16
C VAL A 173 11.16 -6.42 -1.44
N ALA A 174 12.31 -6.15 -0.82
CA ALA A 174 13.49 -7.00 -0.90
C ALA A 174 13.25 -8.33 -0.17
N ASP A 175 13.98 -9.36 -0.58
CA ASP A 175 13.95 -10.70 0.02
C ASP A 175 12.55 -11.34 0.04
N ARG A 176 11.73 -11.01 -0.95
CA ARG A 176 10.39 -11.57 -1.13
C ARG A 176 10.37 -12.58 -2.28
N SER A 177 9.70 -13.70 -2.04
CA SER A 177 9.55 -14.82 -2.98
C SER A 177 8.14 -14.89 -3.57
N TRP A 178 7.94 -15.78 -4.52
CA TRP A 178 6.64 -16.08 -5.09
C TRP A 178 5.58 -16.48 -4.06
N ASN A 179 5.98 -17.12 -2.95
CA ASN A 179 5.03 -17.46 -1.87
C ASN A 179 4.37 -16.22 -1.27
N HIS A 180 5.10 -15.11 -1.11
CA HIS A 180 4.55 -13.83 -0.65
C HIS A 180 3.57 -13.25 -1.69
N VAL A 181 3.89 -13.36 -2.98
CA VAL A 181 2.99 -12.94 -4.07
C VAL A 181 1.70 -13.75 -4.05
N TYR A 182 1.79 -15.10 -4.05
CA TYR A 182 0.63 -15.98 -4.07
C TYR A 182 -0.27 -15.84 -2.85
N THR A 183 0.29 -15.53 -1.70
CA THR A 183 -0.49 -15.31 -0.47
C THR A 183 -1.22 -13.96 -0.50
N ALA A 184 -0.56 -12.89 -0.97
CA ALA A 184 -1.13 -11.54 -0.93
C ALA A 184 -2.05 -11.24 -2.13
N LEU A 185 -1.74 -11.74 -3.32
CA LEU A 185 -2.43 -11.42 -4.57
C LEU A 185 -3.95 -11.64 -4.53
N PRO A 186 -4.48 -12.79 -4.06
CA PRO A 186 -5.93 -12.99 -4.04
C PRO A 186 -6.67 -11.96 -3.20
N LEU A 187 -6.11 -11.61 -2.05
CA LEU A 187 -6.70 -10.62 -1.14
C LEU A 187 -6.60 -9.20 -1.71
N MET A 188 -5.47 -8.86 -2.32
CA MET A 188 -5.30 -7.57 -3.01
C MET A 188 -6.30 -7.41 -4.15
N LEU A 189 -6.47 -8.43 -5.00
CA LEU A 189 -7.43 -8.40 -6.10
C LEU A 189 -8.87 -8.30 -5.59
N ALA A 190 -9.24 -9.06 -4.56
CA ALA A 190 -10.55 -8.95 -3.92
C ALA A 190 -10.77 -7.53 -3.37
N GLY A 191 -9.77 -6.97 -2.70
CA GLY A 191 -9.78 -5.59 -2.21
C GLY A 191 -9.96 -4.57 -3.34
N TRP A 192 -9.26 -4.74 -4.47
CA TRP A 192 -9.40 -3.84 -5.64
C TRP A 192 -10.79 -3.89 -6.26
N VAL A 193 -11.41 -5.07 -6.35
CA VAL A 193 -12.80 -5.22 -6.82
C VAL A 193 -13.75 -4.49 -5.90
N VAL A 194 -13.62 -4.67 -4.58
CA VAL A 194 -14.45 -4.00 -3.59
C VAL A 194 -14.25 -2.48 -3.64
N LEU A 195 -12.99 -1.99 -3.66
CA LEU A 195 -12.68 -0.56 -3.76
C LEU A 195 -13.17 0.04 -5.08
N GLY A 196 -13.01 -0.67 -6.20
CA GLY A 196 -13.50 -0.24 -7.52
C GLY A 196 -15.02 -0.09 -7.55
N SER A 197 -15.75 -0.95 -6.83
CA SER A 197 -17.21 -0.89 -6.75
C SER A 197 -17.73 0.37 -6.04
N THR A 198 -16.93 1.05 -5.24
CA THR A 198 -17.30 2.26 -4.49
C THR A 198 -17.41 3.52 -5.38
N GLY A 199 -16.87 3.48 -6.59
CA GLY A 199 -16.68 4.67 -7.43
C GLY A 199 -17.93 5.51 -7.65
N LYS A 200 -19.07 4.88 -8.02
CA LYS A 200 -20.34 5.61 -8.22
C LYS A 200 -20.84 6.26 -6.93
N GLY A 201 -20.70 5.56 -5.80
CA GLY A 201 -21.08 6.09 -4.49
C GLY A 201 -20.21 7.27 -4.07
N LEU A 202 -18.90 7.23 -4.37
CA LEU A 202 -17.98 8.34 -4.09
C LEU A 202 -18.27 9.57 -4.96
N ASP A 203 -18.63 9.37 -6.24
CA ASP A 203 -19.02 10.48 -7.12
C ASP A 203 -20.28 11.18 -6.60
N ALA A 204 -21.28 10.41 -6.13
CA ALA A 204 -22.46 10.97 -5.50
C ALA A 204 -22.16 11.67 -4.17
N LEU A 205 -21.31 11.05 -3.32
CA LEU A 205 -20.90 11.61 -2.02
C LEU A 205 -20.14 12.94 -2.16
N ALA A 206 -19.46 13.16 -3.28
CA ALA A 206 -18.80 14.43 -3.59
C ALA A 206 -19.79 15.61 -3.66
N LEU A 207 -21.08 15.35 -3.96
CA LEU A 207 -22.16 16.33 -3.99
C LEU A 207 -22.78 16.61 -2.59
N GLY A 208 -22.39 15.83 -1.58
CA GLY A 208 -22.92 15.90 -0.22
C GLY A 208 -23.64 14.62 0.21
N GLU A 209 -23.71 14.36 1.51
CA GLU A 209 -24.35 13.14 2.04
C GLU A 209 -25.85 13.10 1.76
N GLU A 210 -26.56 14.24 1.90
CA GLU A 210 -27.98 14.33 1.63
C GLU A 210 -28.30 14.07 0.15
N VAL A 211 -27.53 14.67 -0.76
CA VAL A 211 -27.67 14.45 -2.20
C VAL A 211 -27.36 13.02 -2.56
N ALA A 212 -26.29 12.44 -2.02
CA ALA A 212 -25.97 11.03 -2.25
C ALA A 212 -27.09 10.11 -1.78
N HIS A 213 -27.69 10.39 -0.62
CA HIS A 213 -28.84 9.62 -0.10
C HIS A 213 -30.06 9.74 -1.03
N SER A 214 -30.37 10.96 -1.49
CA SER A 214 -31.48 11.21 -2.43
C SER A 214 -31.26 10.51 -3.78
N LEU A 215 -30.01 10.29 -4.21
CA LEU A 215 -29.63 9.51 -5.38
C LEU A 215 -29.66 7.99 -5.13
N GLY A 216 -30.11 7.53 -3.94
CA GLY A 216 -30.24 6.12 -3.59
C GLY A 216 -28.95 5.44 -3.14
N VAL A 217 -27.89 6.21 -2.81
CA VAL A 217 -26.64 5.64 -2.32
C VAL A 217 -26.77 5.24 -0.87
N ASN A 218 -26.56 3.97 -0.56
CA ASN A 218 -26.45 3.47 0.81
C ASN A 218 -25.07 3.86 1.38
N LEU A 219 -25.01 4.96 2.15
CA LEU A 219 -23.77 5.48 2.72
C LEU A 219 -23.09 4.50 3.68
N ALA A 220 -23.85 3.73 4.46
CA ALA A 220 -23.27 2.72 5.34
C ALA A 220 -22.56 1.62 4.54
N ARG A 221 -23.21 1.11 3.48
CA ARG A 221 -22.56 0.14 2.57
C ARG A 221 -21.32 0.72 1.91
N LEU A 222 -21.36 1.97 1.44
CA LEU A 222 -20.22 2.65 0.83
C LEU A 222 -19.04 2.73 1.80
N ARG A 223 -19.28 3.18 3.03
CA ARG A 223 -18.24 3.29 4.07
C ARG A 223 -17.60 1.94 4.39
N TRP A 224 -18.43 0.93 4.65
CA TRP A 224 -17.91 -0.40 5.00
C TRP A 224 -17.24 -1.12 3.82
N SER A 225 -17.71 -0.92 2.59
CA SER A 225 -17.02 -1.41 1.40
C SER A 225 -15.64 -0.75 1.25
N ALA A 226 -15.51 0.55 1.48
CA ALA A 226 -14.23 1.24 1.44
C ALA A 226 -13.27 0.73 2.53
N VAL A 227 -13.76 0.55 3.77
CA VAL A 227 -12.96 0.03 4.89
C VAL A 227 -12.52 -1.42 4.62
N ALA A 228 -13.45 -2.29 4.27
CA ALA A 228 -13.17 -3.71 4.00
C ALA A 228 -12.24 -3.88 2.79
N GLY A 229 -12.49 -3.16 1.70
CA GLY A 229 -11.63 -3.19 0.52
C GLY A 229 -10.21 -2.68 0.83
N THR A 230 -10.08 -1.65 1.68
CA THR A 230 -8.79 -1.16 2.15
C THR A 230 -8.09 -2.22 3.01
N ALA A 231 -8.81 -2.87 3.93
CA ALA A 231 -8.23 -3.90 4.78
C ALA A 231 -7.73 -5.10 3.97
N LEU A 232 -8.48 -5.52 2.96
CA LEU A 232 -8.07 -6.60 2.05
C LEU A 232 -6.84 -6.19 1.21
N ALA A 233 -6.88 -5.03 0.54
CA ALA A 233 -5.82 -4.62 -0.36
C ALA A 233 -4.55 -4.17 0.38
N VAL A 234 -4.69 -3.25 1.34
CA VAL A 234 -3.56 -2.67 2.07
C VAL A 234 -3.09 -3.59 3.19
N GLY A 235 -4.01 -4.28 3.87
CA GLY A 235 -3.64 -5.26 4.89
C GLY A 235 -2.77 -6.39 4.32
N ALA A 236 -3.16 -6.94 3.15
CA ALA A 236 -2.35 -7.92 2.45
C ALA A 236 -1.01 -7.34 1.97
N ALA A 237 -0.98 -6.07 1.54
CA ALA A 237 0.26 -5.39 1.19
C ALA A 237 1.21 -5.30 2.39
N VAL A 238 0.73 -4.74 3.50
CA VAL A 238 1.53 -4.56 4.74
C VAL A 238 2.02 -5.89 5.28
N SER A 239 1.20 -6.95 5.21
CA SER A 239 1.59 -8.28 5.72
C SER A 239 2.83 -8.87 5.05
N VAL A 240 3.07 -8.54 3.78
CA VAL A 240 4.20 -9.06 3.00
C VAL A 240 5.34 -8.05 2.83
N THR A 241 5.08 -6.75 2.87
CA THR A 241 6.09 -5.71 2.63
C THR A 241 6.46 -4.91 3.86
N GLY A 242 5.75 -5.06 4.99
CA GLY A 242 5.84 -4.12 6.09
C GLY A 242 5.16 -2.80 5.77
N SER A 243 5.38 -1.78 6.60
CA SER A 243 4.69 -0.50 6.49
C SER A 243 5.32 0.41 5.42
N ILE A 244 4.56 0.71 4.37
CA ILE A 244 4.94 1.67 3.33
C ILE A 244 3.89 2.78 3.32
N GLY A 245 4.30 4.00 3.64
CA GLY A 245 3.42 5.15 3.73
C GLY A 245 3.51 6.11 2.55
N PHE A 246 2.73 7.20 2.62
CA PHE A 246 2.71 8.34 1.71
C PHE A 246 2.20 8.09 0.28
N ILE A 247 2.29 6.88 -0.27
CA ILE A 247 1.80 6.59 -1.63
C ILE A 247 0.30 6.89 -1.74
N GLY A 248 -0.50 6.39 -0.78
CA GLY A 248 -1.95 6.64 -0.74
C GLY A 248 -2.33 8.11 -0.61
N LEU A 249 -1.47 8.91 -0.02
CA LEU A 249 -1.68 10.33 0.16
C LEU A 249 -1.28 11.15 -1.07
N VAL A 250 -0.10 10.87 -1.64
CA VAL A 250 0.49 11.65 -2.73
C VAL A 250 -0.18 11.37 -4.07
N VAL A 251 -0.45 10.09 -4.36
CA VAL A 251 -0.92 9.64 -5.67
C VAL A 251 -2.24 10.28 -6.11
N PRO A 252 -3.32 10.29 -5.30
CA PRO A 252 -4.57 10.90 -5.73
C PRO A 252 -4.43 12.41 -5.96
N HIS A 253 -3.54 13.05 -5.21
CA HIS A 253 -3.26 14.46 -5.38
C HIS A 253 -2.59 14.78 -6.71
N LEU A 254 -1.65 13.93 -7.15
CA LEU A 254 -0.99 14.06 -8.45
C LEU A 254 -1.95 13.78 -9.62
N MET A 255 -2.92 12.87 -9.42
CA MET A 255 -3.78 12.42 -10.51
C MET A 255 -5.00 13.31 -10.73
N ARG A 256 -5.57 13.96 -9.71
CA ARG A 256 -6.74 14.83 -9.87
C ARG A 256 -6.59 15.91 -10.94
N PRO A 257 -5.48 16.64 -11.03
CA PRO A 257 -5.30 17.65 -12.10
C PRO A 257 -5.24 17.04 -13.50
N LEU A 258 -4.82 15.77 -13.64
CA LEU A 258 -4.60 15.12 -14.94
C LEU A 258 -5.83 14.39 -15.47
N VAL A 259 -6.60 13.72 -14.58
CA VAL A 259 -7.73 12.87 -14.97
C VAL A 259 -9.08 13.37 -14.47
N GLY A 260 -9.08 14.42 -13.64
CA GLY A 260 -10.26 14.99 -13.00
C GLY A 260 -10.66 14.22 -11.73
N HIS A 261 -11.84 14.58 -11.20
CA HIS A 261 -12.34 14.08 -9.92
C HIS A 261 -13.28 12.87 -10.05
N ARG A 262 -13.69 12.49 -11.28
CA ARG A 262 -14.58 11.34 -11.49
C ARG A 262 -13.88 10.04 -11.13
N SER A 263 -14.48 9.27 -10.21
CA SER A 263 -13.93 8.01 -9.70
C SER A 263 -13.65 6.99 -10.79
N ALA A 264 -14.48 6.92 -11.84
CA ALA A 264 -14.26 6.01 -12.97
C ALA A 264 -12.91 6.20 -13.69
N ARG A 265 -12.31 7.41 -13.64
CA ARG A 265 -10.97 7.70 -14.20
C ARG A 265 -9.91 7.81 -13.12
N LEU A 266 -10.28 8.37 -11.97
CA LEU A 266 -9.34 8.63 -10.88
C LEU A 266 -8.85 7.34 -10.22
N LEU A 267 -9.74 6.38 -9.92
CA LEU A 267 -9.36 5.15 -9.23
C LEU A 267 -8.34 4.31 -10.01
N PRO A 268 -8.56 3.96 -11.30
CA PRO A 268 -7.57 3.21 -12.07
C PRO A 268 -6.28 4.02 -12.30
N ALA A 269 -6.36 5.35 -12.47
CA ALA A 269 -5.18 6.19 -12.58
C ALA A 269 -4.35 6.17 -11.28
N CYS A 270 -4.99 6.21 -10.11
CA CYS A 270 -4.30 6.12 -8.83
C CYS A 270 -3.67 4.75 -8.60
N ALA A 271 -4.32 3.66 -9.00
CA ALA A 271 -3.72 2.33 -8.94
C ALA A 271 -2.45 2.26 -9.81
N LEU A 272 -2.52 2.68 -11.06
CA LEU A 272 -1.35 2.69 -11.97
C LEU A 272 -0.24 3.61 -11.48
N THR A 273 -0.57 4.83 -11.02
CA THR A 273 0.45 5.77 -10.51
C THR A 273 1.09 5.25 -9.24
N GLY A 274 0.32 4.66 -8.33
CA GLY A 274 0.85 4.03 -7.13
C GLY A 274 1.86 2.92 -7.46
N ALA A 275 1.52 2.05 -8.42
CA ALA A 275 2.42 1.02 -8.92
C ALA A 275 3.70 1.62 -9.54
N ILE A 276 3.56 2.64 -10.39
CA ILE A 276 4.69 3.33 -11.03
C ILE A 276 5.61 3.96 -9.99
N LEU A 277 5.05 4.71 -9.02
CA LEU A 277 5.85 5.42 -8.02
C LEU A 277 6.61 4.44 -7.11
N LEU A 278 5.95 3.39 -6.65
CA LEU A 278 6.60 2.44 -5.76
C LEU A 278 7.67 1.61 -6.48
N LEU A 279 7.39 1.19 -7.71
CA LEU A 279 8.37 0.48 -8.54
C LEU A 279 9.55 1.38 -8.91
N ALA A 280 9.31 2.64 -9.27
CA ALA A 280 10.37 3.60 -9.54
C ALA A 280 11.24 3.86 -8.31
N ALA A 281 10.63 4.01 -7.12
CA ALA A 281 11.36 4.15 -5.87
C ALA A 281 12.24 2.93 -5.58
N ASP A 282 11.73 1.71 -5.81
CA ASP A 282 12.49 0.47 -5.64
C ASP A 282 13.67 0.39 -6.63
N ILE A 283 13.48 0.79 -7.89
CA ILE A 283 14.55 0.86 -8.88
C ILE A 283 15.64 1.84 -8.45
N VAL A 284 15.26 3.05 -8.01
CA VAL A 284 16.20 4.08 -7.56
C VAL A 284 17.03 3.60 -6.38
N ILE A 285 16.40 2.95 -5.37
CA ILE A 285 17.10 2.38 -4.22
C ILE A 285 18.17 1.37 -4.69
N ARG A 286 17.82 0.48 -5.63
CA ARG A 286 18.75 -0.51 -6.16
C ARG A 286 19.91 0.10 -6.95
N LEU A 287 19.67 1.21 -7.64
CA LEU A 287 20.71 1.95 -8.38
C LEU A 287 21.67 2.72 -7.48
N LEU A 288 21.21 3.17 -6.31
CA LEU A 288 22.07 3.91 -5.37
C LEU A 288 23.20 3.03 -4.78
N SER A 289 23.11 1.69 -4.91
CA SER A 289 24.15 0.72 -4.51
C SER A 289 24.78 1.00 -3.14
N LEU A 290 23.97 1.39 -2.16
CA LEU A 290 24.42 1.66 -0.80
C LEU A 290 24.91 0.39 -0.12
N ARG A 291 25.90 0.51 0.78
CA ARG A 291 26.38 -0.64 1.59
C ARG A 291 25.27 -1.31 2.39
N VAL A 292 24.25 -0.54 2.77
CA VAL A 292 23.02 -1.02 3.42
C VAL A 292 21.85 -0.66 2.53
N GLU A 293 20.98 -1.61 2.21
CA GLU A 293 19.81 -1.36 1.38
C GLU A 293 18.83 -0.44 2.11
N LEU A 294 18.56 0.73 1.52
CA LEU A 294 17.58 1.68 2.04
C LEU A 294 16.19 1.02 1.99
N LYS A 295 15.49 1.03 3.12
CA LYS A 295 14.12 0.49 3.18
C LYS A 295 13.15 1.36 2.40
N LEU A 296 12.27 0.72 1.63
CA LEU A 296 11.38 1.39 0.68
C LEU A 296 10.40 2.34 1.39
N GLY A 297 9.91 1.97 2.59
CA GLY A 297 9.06 2.83 3.40
C GLY A 297 9.77 4.13 3.84
N VAL A 298 11.07 4.06 4.13
CA VAL A 298 11.88 5.26 4.43
C VAL A 298 12.01 6.15 3.20
N ALA A 299 12.29 5.57 2.03
CA ALA A 299 12.40 6.33 0.78
C ALA A 299 11.09 7.03 0.41
N THR A 300 9.95 6.33 0.53
CA THR A 300 8.64 6.92 0.26
C THR A 300 8.28 8.03 1.26
N ALA A 301 8.69 7.89 2.52
CA ALA A 301 8.50 8.93 3.54
C ALA A 301 9.34 10.18 3.24
N LEU A 302 10.60 10.00 2.87
CA LEU A 302 11.50 11.10 2.48
C LEU A 302 11.02 11.87 1.25
N LEU A 303 10.32 11.23 0.34
CA LEU A 303 9.69 11.88 -0.83
C LEU A 303 8.33 12.51 -0.47
N GLY A 304 7.53 11.82 0.33
CA GLY A 304 6.16 12.23 0.65
C GLY A 304 6.07 13.37 1.65
N ALA A 305 6.92 13.39 2.69
CA ALA A 305 6.86 14.42 3.72
C ALA A 305 7.19 15.84 3.18
N PRO A 306 8.26 16.06 2.38
CA PRO A 306 8.50 17.38 1.76
C PRO A 306 7.37 17.81 0.82
N PHE A 307 6.79 16.86 0.07
CA PHE A 307 5.63 17.14 -0.78
C PHE A 307 4.44 17.71 0.02
N LEU A 308 4.14 17.12 1.20
CA LEU A 308 3.10 17.61 2.07
C LEU A 308 3.42 19.00 2.63
N LEU A 309 4.66 19.21 3.09
CA LEU A 309 5.10 20.50 3.61
C LEU A 309 4.94 21.61 2.56
N MET A 310 5.38 21.36 1.33
CA MET A 310 5.22 22.31 0.22
C MET A 310 3.72 22.60 -0.04
N LYS A 311 2.85 21.61 0.09
CA LYS A 311 1.42 21.82 -0.11
C LYS A 311 0.81 22.70 0.97
N VAL A 312 1.18 22.48 2.23
CA VAL A 312 0.70 23.29 3.37
C VAL A 312 1.14 24.75 3.19
N LEU A 313 2.41 24.98 2.82
CA LEU A 313 2.91 26.33 2.56
C LEU A 313 2.13 27.03 1.45
N ARG A 314 1.84 26.36 0.33
CA ARG A 314 1.04 26.91 -0.77
C ARG A 314 -0.43 27.16 -0.43
N MET A 315 -0.99 26.44 0.54
CA MET A 315 -2.36 26.71 1.03
C MET A 315 -2.38 28.00 1.84
N ARG A 316 -1.38 28.20 2.71
CA ARG A 316 -1.24 29.43 3.51
C ARG A 316 -1.07 30.71 2.65
N GLU A 317 -0.42 30.60 1.49
CA GLU A 317 -0.25 31.75 0.56
C GLU A 317 -1.57 32.12 -0.17
N ARG A 318 -2.61 31.30 -0.08
CA ARG A 318 -3.91 31.52 -0.73
C ARG A 318 -5.01 31.98 0.22
N GLU A 319 -4.77 31.92 1.54
CA GLU A 319 -5.59 32.51 2.59
C GLU A 319 -5.16 33.96 2.89
#